data_1d5d9d695b49b37dbbb9418a6ff030bf
#
_entry.id   1d5d9d695b49b37dbbb9418a6ff030bf
#
_cell.length_a   1.000
_cell.length_b   1.000
_cell.length_c   1.000
_cell.angle_alpha   90.00
_cell.angle_beta   90.00
_cell.angle_gamma   90.00
#
_symmetry.space_group_name_H-M   'P 1'
#
loop_
_entity.id
_entity.type
_entity.pdbx_description
1 polymer ?
#
loop_
_entity_poly.entity_id
_entity_poly.type
_entity_poly.pdbx_seq_one_letter_code
_entity_poly.pdbx_strand_id
1 'polypeptide(L)'
;QYSYSGAIKIDAWSKVAADIQDLTSDVVDMPFPYVSPVSYGNLFGYGTGNYVVTLATDGFMEDESGTVPGVAVILNMFGELVPGGDTPILLKEGTYTVYPEFNYNEYSMLYGLNMDGVPFGTYLAQVDKNGTQSVEFINGGTVEVTRTSESYEDVYTLKYSLNAPARKVTGTWVGKLDFIDATD
;
A
#
# COMPACT_ATOMS: atom_id res chain seq x y z
N GLN A 1 4.52 -34.64 -5.73
CA GLN A 1 3.33 -33.79 -5.46
C GLN A 1 3.68 -32.31 -5.26
N TYR A 2 4.85 -31.85 -5.74
CA TYR A 2 5.34 -30.47 -5.60
C TYR A 2 5.29 -29.63 -6.88
N SER A 3 4.68 -30.14 -7.96
CA SER A 3 4.67 -29.46 -9.26
C SER A 3 3.57 -28.38 -9.42
N TYR A 4 2.57 -28.34 -8.55
CA TYR A 4 1.45 -27.42 -8.70
C TYR A 4 1.71 -25.99 -8.22
N SER A 5 2.59 -25.80 -7.24
CA SER A 5 2.86 -24.44 -6.74
C SER A 5 3.77 -23.62 -7.68
N GLY A 6 4.60 -24.29 -8.49
CA GLY A 6 5.46 -23.64 -9.49
C GLY A 6 4.69 -23.08 -10.68
N ALA A 7 3.68 -23.81 -11.18
CA ALA A 7 2.86 -23.37 -12.31
C ALA A 7 2.00 -22.13 -11.95
N ILE A 8 1.42 -22.10 -10.75
CA ILE A 8 0.61 -20.95 -10.30
C ILE A 8 1.47 -19.69 -10.15
N LYS A 9 2.70 -19.81 -9.65
CA LYS A 9 3.65 -18.68 -9.58
C LYS A 9 4.03 -18.16 -10.97
N ILE A 10 4.26 -19.05 -11.92
CA ILE A 10 4.63 -18.68 -13.31
C ILE A 10 3.46 -17.97 -14.00
N ASP A 11 2.24 -18.43 -13.83
CA ASP A 11 1.05 -17.80 -14.42
C ASP A 11 0.76 -16.43 -13.80
N ALA A 12 0.93 -16.30 -12.48
CA ALA A 12 0.79 -15.02 -11.79
C ALA A 12 1.88 -14.02 -12.25
N TRP A 13 3.11 -14.47 -12.42
CA TRP A 13 4.21 -13.67 -12.97
C TRP A 13 3.95 -13.23 -14.41
N SER A 14 3.47 -14.13 -15.26
CA SER A 14 3.14 -13.82 -16.65
C SER A 14 2.02 -12.78 -16.75
N LYS A 15 1.03 -12.85 -15.85
CA LYS A 15 -0.04 -11.85 -15.76
C LYS A 15 0.52 -10.51 -15.31
N VAL A 16 1.27 -10.46 -14.21
CA VAL A 16 1.89 -9.24 -13.70
C VAL A 16 2.78 -8.61 -14.76
N ALA A 17 3.65 -9.38 -15.41
CA ALA A 17 4.53 -8.87 -16.47
C ALA A 17 3.76 -8.36 -17.70
N ALA A 18 2.60 -8.94 -18.02
CA ALA A 18 1.75 -8.46 -19.10
C ALA A 18 1.05 -7.14 -18.71
N ASP A 19 0.59 -7.04 -17.46
CA ASP A 19 -0.14 -5.88 -16.95
C ASP A 19 0.77 -4.65 -16.72
N ILE A 20 2.08 -4.87 -16.51
CA ILE A 20 3.09 -3.79 -16.32
C ILE A 20 3.61 -3.23 -17.66
N GLN A 21 3.14 -3.69 -18.81
CA GLN A 21 3.63 -3.22 -20.11
C GLN A 21 3.25 -1.78 -20.45
N ASP A 22 2.15 -1.30 -19.89
CA ASP A 22 1.64 0.04 -20.09
C ASP A 22 1.55 0.80 -18.76
N LEU A 23 2.44 1.77 -18.60
CA LEU A 23 2.49 2.62 -17.40
C LEU A 23 1.28 3.57 -17.27
N THR A 24 0.39 3.60 -18.24
CA THR A 24 -0.81 4.44 -18.25
C THR A 24 -2.10 3.66 -18.01
N SER A 25 -2.06 2.34 -18.05
CA SER A 25 -3.22 1.49 -17.81
C SER A 25 -3.64 1.47 -16.34
N ASP A 26 -4.92 1.30 -16.08
CA ASP A 26 -5.45 1.08 -14.75
C ASP A 26 -4.77 -0.15 -14.09
N VAL A 27 -4.50 -0.05 -12.81
CA VAL A 27 -4.03 -1.18 -11.99
C VAL A 27 -5.25 -1.82 -11.36
N VAL A 28 -5.62 -3.03 -11.81
CA VAL A 28 -6.84 -3.72 -11.39
C VAL A 28 -6.49 -5.10 -10.84
N ASP A 29 -6.90 -5.36 -9.59
CA ASP A 29 -6.72 -6.65 -8.90
C ASP A 29 -5.30 -7.22 -9.01
N MET A 30 -4.29 -6.33 -8.95
CA MET A 30 -2.89 -6.72 -8.98
C MET A 30 -2.56 -7.55 -7.73
N PRO A 31 -1.92 -8.71 -7.86
CA PRO A 31 -1.48 -9.48 -6.69
C PRO A 31 -0.30 -8.78 -6.01
N PHE A 32 -0.43 -8.52 -4.72
CA PHE A 32 0.60 -7.94 -3.88
C PHE A 32 1.02 -8.94 -2.79
N PRO A 33 1.95 -9.86 -3.05
CA PRO A 33 2.43 -10.80 -2.05
C PRO A 33 3.31 -10.15 -0.99
N TYR A 34 3.93 -9.01 -1.29
CA TYR A 34 4.72 -8.26 -0.34
C TYR A 34 3.87 -7.22 0.38
N VAL A 35 4.00 -7.15 1.70
CA VAL A 35 3.41 -6.09 2.52
C VAL A 35 4.41 -5.61 3.56
N SER A 36 4.51 -4.30 3.73
CA SER A 36 5.29 -3.67 4.79
C SER A 36 4.44 -2.60 5.48
N PRO A 37 3.88 -2.92 6.67
CA PRO A 37 3.14 -1.96 7.47
C PRO A 37 4.06 -1.32 8.50
N VAL A 38 4.06 0.03 8.59
CA VAL A 38 4.84 0.81 9.54
C VAL A 38 3.93 1.80 10.26
N SER A 39 4.06 1.90 11.57
CA SER A 39 3.41 2.94 12.39
C SER A 39 4.44 3.98 12.83
N TYR A 40 4.17 5.23 12.53
CA TYR A 40 4.98 6.38 12.94
C TYR A 40 4.37 7.14 14.12
N GLY A 41 3.37 6.58 14.78
CA GLY A 41 2.69 7.22 15.91
C GLY A 41 2.16 8.61 15.55
N ASN A 42 2.32 9.58 16.45
CA ASN A 42 1.87 10.97 16.26
C ASN A 42 2.87 11.82 15.46
N LEU A 43 3.36 11.30 14.32
CA LEU A 43 4.41 11.93 13.51
C LEU A 43 4.14 13.41 13.20
N PHE A 44 2.91 13.77 12.89
CA PHE A 44 2.52 15.12 12.49
C PHE A 44 2.05 16.00 13.65
N GLY A 45 1.96 15.48 14.88
CA GLY A 45 1.58 16.25 16.06
C GLY A 45 0.09 16.58 16.20
N TYR A 46 -0.79 15.96 15.40
CA TYR A 46 -2.24 16.23 15.41
C TYR A 46 -3.04 15.29 16.30
N GLY A 47 -2.38 14.38 17.03
CA GLY A 47 -3.05 13.45 17.95
C GLY A 47 -3.64 12.22 17.26
N THR A 48 -3.32 11.99 16.01
CA THR A 48 -3.68 10.80 15.24
C THR A 48 -2.45 9.94 14.98
N GLY A 49 -2.65 8.62 14.86
CA GLY A 49 -1.60 7.68 14.45
C GLY A 49 -1.40 7.72 12.93
N ASN A 50 -0.15 7.82 12.50
CA ASN A 50 0.22 7.72 11.10
C ASN A 50 0.66 6.29 10.78
N TYR A 51 0.00 5.68 9.80
CA TYR A 51 0.20 4.31 9.35
C TYR A 51 0.55 4.31 7.87
N VAL A 52 1.70 3.75 7.52
CA VAL A 52 2.10 3.58 6.13
C VAL A 52 2.10 2.10 5.79
N VAL A 53 1.25 1.72 4.85
CA VAL A 53 1.17 0.34 4.34
C VAL A 53 1.66 0.31 2.90
N THR A 54 2.75 -0.40 2.67
CA THR A 54 3.28 -0.65 1.32
C THR A 54 2.83 -2.02 0.86
N LEU A 55 2.14 -2.07 -0.27
CA LEU A 55 1.77 -3.29 -0.98
C LEU A 55 2.60 -3.37 -2.27
N ALA A 56 3.28 -4.47 -2.54
CA ALA A 56 4.12 -4.57 -3.73
C ALA A 56 4.06 -5.95 -4.39
N THR A 57 4.37 -5.97 -5.67
CA THR A 57 4.58 -7.20 -6.44
C THR A 57 5.87 -7.89 -6.00
N ASP A 58 5.96 -9.20 -6.27
CA ASP A 58 7.07 -10.06 -5.88
C ASP A 58 8.41 -9.54 -6.43
N GLY A 59 9.42 -9.46 -5.56
CA GLY A 59 10.77 -9.02 -5.90
C GLY A 59 10.95 -7.51 -6.11
N PHE A 60 9.87 -6.73 -6.17
CA PHE A 60 9.95 -5.30 -6.47
C PHE A 60 10.67 -4.49 -5.36
N MET A 61 10.40 -4.81 -4.10
CA MET A 61 10.97 -4.08 -2.96
C MET A 61 12.36 -4.57 -2.56
N GLU A 62 12.75 -5.78 -2.99
CA GLU A 62 14.09 -6.34 -2.74
C GLU A 62 15.11 -5.92 -3.81
N ASP A 63 14.67 -5.30 -4.91
CA ASP A 63 15.55 -4.86 -5.98
C ASP A 63 16.15 -3.48 -5.71
N GLU A 64 17.35 -3.46 -5.13
CA GLU A 64 18.10 -2.22 -4.90
C GLU A 64 18.48 -1.50 -6.21
N SER A 65 18.47 -2.20 -7.35
CA SER A 65 18.78 -1.59 -8.66
C SER A 65 17.59 -0.80 -9.23
N GLY A 66 16.36 -1.07 -8.77
CA GLY A 66 15.15 -0.47 -9.26
C GLY A 66 14.83 -0.80 -10.72
N THR A 67 15.26 -1.98 -11.19
CA THR A 67 15.08 -2.42 -12.58
C THR A 67 14.13 -3.60 -12.72
N VAL A 68 13.80 -4.27 -11.63
CA VAL A 68 12.82 -5.37 -11.66
C VAL A 68 11.43 -4.82 -11.95
N PRO A 69 10.77 -5.29 -13.03
CA PRO A 69 9.42 -4.87 -13.34
C PRO A 69 8.46 -5.17 -12.19
N GLY A 70 7.69 -4.19 -11.80
CA GLY A 70 6.79 -4.34 -10.68
C GLY A 70 5.96 -3.10 -10.39
N VAL A 71 5.09 -3.23 -9.40
CA VAL A 71 4.21 -2.18 -8.90
C VAL A 71 4.24 -2.20 -7.38
N ALA A 72 4.31 -1.02 -6.78
CA ALA A 72 4.05 -0.82 -5.36
C ALA A 72 3.00 0.28 -5.16
N VAL A 73 2.08 0.05 -4.26
CA VAL A 73 1.09 1.03 -3.78
C VAL A 73 1.43 1.38 -2.35
N ILE A 74 1.68 2.64 -2.10
CA ILE A 74 1.99 3.17 -0.78
C ILE A 74 0.76 3.91 -0.26
N LEU A 75 0.21 3.43 0.86
CA LEU A 75 -0.98 3.96 1.51
C LEU A 75 -0.54 4.70 2.78
N ASN A 76 -0.69 6.03 2.81
CA ASN A 76 -0.37 6.84 3.98
C ASN A 76 -1.66 7.25 4.69
N MET A 77 -1.96 6.58 5.80
CA MET A 77 -3.27 6.57 6.47
C MET A 77 -3.16 7.20 7.85
N PHE A 78 -4.26 7.85 8.29
CA PHE A 78 -4.40 8.38 9.64
C PHE A 78 -5.52 7.66 10.38
N GLY A 79 -5.17 7.04 11.50
CA GLY A 79 -6.08 6.30 12.36
C GLY A 79 -5.97 6.71 13.82
N GLU A 80 -6.57 5.93 14.69
CA GLU A 80 -6.44 6.12 16.13
C GLU A 80 -4.97 6.06 16.55
N LEU A 81 -4.55 7.01 17.38
CA LEU A 81 -3.21 6.98 17.97
C LEU A 81 -3.15 5.87 19.02
N VAL A 82 -2.35 4.85 18.75
CA VAL A 82 -2.09 3.80 19.73
C VAL A 82 -0.98 4.28 20.67
N PRO A 83 -1.21 4.27 21.99
CA PRO A 83 -0.16 4.56 22.96
C PRO A 83 1.01 3.58 22.78
N GLY A 84 2.24 4.10 22.84
CA GLY A 84 3.44 3.26 22.77
C GLY A 84 3.54 2.24 23.90
N GLY A 85 4.45 1.30 23.80
CA GLY A 85 4.71 0.23 24.76
C GLY A 85 4.16 -1.12 24.31
N ASP A 86 3.68 -1.93 25.27
CA ASP A 86 3.20 -3.29 25.00
C ASP A 86 1.80 -3.37 24.36
N THR A 87 1.23 -2.22 23.96
CA THR A 87 -0.08 -2.19 23.28
C THR A 87 0.09 -2.59 21.83
N PRO A 88 -0.63 -3.61 21.33
CA PRO A 88 -0.58 -3.97 19.92
C PRO A 88 -0.98 -2.80 19.02
N ILE A 89 -0.18 -2.55 17.99
CA ILE A 89 -0.49 -1.53 16.99
C ILE A 89 -1.50 -2.11 16.01
N LEU A 90 -2.70 -1.55 15.99
CA LEU A 90 -3.80 -2.02 15.17
C LEU A 90 -4.35 -0.86 14.33
N LEU A 91 -4.52 -1.12 13.04
CA LEU A 91 -5.25 -0.21 12.16
C LEU A 91 -6.76 -0.42 12.39
N LYS A 92 -7.48 0.66 12.70
CA LYS A 92 -8.92 0.62 12.98
C LYS A 92 -9.72 0.33 11.72
N GLU A 93 -10.79 -0.46 11.86
CA GLU A 93 -11.72 -0.71 10.76
C GLU A 93 -12.46 0.57 10.37
N GLY A 94 -12.71 0.74 9.08
CA GLY A 94 -13.44 1.88 8.54
C GLY A 94 -13.01 2.23 7.13
N THR A 95 -13.54 3.32 6.61
CA THR A 95 -13.21 3.83 5.28
C THR A 95 -12.27 5.02 5.39
N TYR A 96 -11.08 4.85 4.88
CA TYR A 96 -10.05 5.88 4.80
C TYR A 96 -10.13 6.59 3.46
N THR A 97 -10.18 7.91 3.47
CA THR A 97 -10.41 8.73 2.27
C THR A 97 -9.20 9.60 1.97
N VAL A 98 -8.75 9.60 0.71
CA VAL A 98 -7.74 10.55 0.22
C VAL A 98 -8.43 11.88 -0.07
N TYR A 99 -8.07 12.92 0.69
CA TYR A 99 -8.55 14.27 0.46
C TYR A 99 -7.56 15.07 -0.42
N PRO A 100 -8.05 16.03 -1.22
CA PRO A 100 -7.18 16.82 -2.10
C PRO A 100 -6.37 17.90 -1.35
N GLU A 101 -6.47 17.93 -0.04
CA GLU A 101 -5.80 18.85 0.87
C GLU A 101 -5.25 18.09 2.08
N PHE A 102 -4.35 18.71 2.83
CA PHE A 102 -3.82 18.12 4.05
C PHE A 102 -4.94 17.92 5.07
N ASN A 103 -5.19 16.65 5.38
CA ASN A 103 -6.15 16.23 6.39
C ASN A 103 -5.52 15.12 7.23
N TYR A 104 -5.34 15.39 8.52
CA TYR A 104 -4.68 14.48 9.46
C TYR A 104 -5.67 13.86 10.45
N ASN A 105 -6.97 13.97 10.19
CA ASN A 105 -7.99 13.36 11.04
C ASN A 105 -8.01 11.83 10.86
N GLU A 106 -8.53 11.11 11.85
CA GLU A 106 -8.82 9.69 11.71
C GLU A 106 -9.66 9.42 10.45
N TYR A 107 -9.39 8.29 9.78
CA TYR A 107 -10.03 7.89 8.53
C TYR A 107 -9.71 8.78 7.32
N SER A 108 -8.67 9.59 7.42
CA SER A 108 -8.12 10.26 6.25
C SER A 108 -6.86 9.57 5.74
N MET A 109 -6.49 9.91 4.51
CA MET A 109 -5.24 9.51 3.88
C MET A 109 -4.57 10.75 3.29
N LEU A 110 -3.26 10.82 3.44
CA LEU A 110 -2.48 11.88 2.83
C LEU A 110 -2.42 11.66 1.31
N TYR A 111 -2.82 12.65 0.54
CA TYR A 111 -2.64 12.61 -0.92
C TYR A 111 -1.17 12.55 -1.31
N GLY A 112 -0.90 12.05 -2.51
CA GLY A 112 0.47 11.94 -3.01
C GLY A 112 1.02 13.29 -3.45
N LEU A 113 2.27 13.55 -3.10
CA LEU A 113 2.98 14.77 -3.50
C LEU A 113 4.48 14.52 -3.63
N ASN A 114 5.14 15.42 -4.34
CA ASN A 114 6.60 15.44 -4.44
C ASN A 114 7.16 16.43 -3.42
N MET A 115 7.97 15.93 -2.50
CA MET A 115 8.71 16.77 -1.54
C MET A 115 10.20 16.76 -1.92
N ASP A 116 10.65 17.81 -2.60
CA ASP A 116 12.05 17.98 -3.00
C ASP A 116 12.66 16.77 -3.76
N GLY A 117 11.87 16.17 -4.64
CA GLY A 117 12.28 15.01 -5.42
C GLY A 117 11.96 13.65 -4.79
N VAL A 118 11.42 13.64 -3.58
CA VAL A 118 11.02 12.41 -2.88
C VAL A 118 9.49 12.26 -2.91
N PRO A 119 8.96 11.11 -3.38
CA PRO A 119 7.54 10.82 -3.28
C PRO A 119 7.11 10.73 -1.82
N PHE A 120 5.98 11.35 -1.50
CA PHE A 120 5.42 11.38 -0.17
C PHE A 120 3.90 11.25 -0.19
N GLY A 121 3.29 10.77 0.90
CA GLY A 121 1.85 10.54 0.99
C GLY A 121 1.44 9.21 0.36
N THR A 122 0.31 9.20 -0.33
CA THR A 122 -0.23 8.01 -1.01
C THR A 122 0.11 8.06 -2.50
N TYR A 123 0.85 7.08 -2.98
CA TYR A 123 1.33 7.06 -4.36
C TYR A 123 1.50 5.65 -4.92
N LEU A 124 1.59 5.57 -6.23
CA LEU A 124 1.91 4.38 -7.00
C LEU A 124 3.34 4.50 -7.52
N ALA A 125 4.18 3.52 -7.24
CA ALA A 125 5.49 3.37 -7.85
C ALA A 125 5.47 2.18 -8.82
N GLN A 126 6.09 2.33 -9.97
CA GLN A 126 6.08 1.31 -11.00
C GLN A 126 7.39 1.27 -11.79
N VAL A 127 7.80 0.07 -12.16
CA VAL A 127 8.88 -0.19 -13.11
C VAL A 127 8.33 -1.07 -14.22
N ASP A 128 8.46 -0.65 -15.48
CA ASP A 128 8.02 -1.43 -16.63
C ASP A 128 9.03 -2.54 -17.01
N LYS A 129 8.66 -3.35 -17.98
CA LYS A 129 9.51 -4.43 -18.50
C LYS A 129 10.85 -3.97 -19.10
N ASN A 130 10.99 -2.68 -19.40
CA ASN A 130 12.21 -2.08 -19.95
C ASN A 130 13.05 -1.40 -18.86
N GLY A 131 12.63 -1.46 -17.58
CA GLY A 131 13.27 -0.79 -16.47
C GLY A 131 12.90 0.70 -16.36
N THR A 132 11.86 1.18 -17.06
CA THR A 132 11.39 2.56 -16.96
C THR A 132 10.64 2.73 -15.64
N GLN A 133 11.10 3.65 -14.83
CA GLN A 133 10.49 3.97 -13.54
C GLN A 133 9.46 5.08 -13.68
N SER A 134 8.37 4.98 -12.96
CA SER A 134 7.38 6.04 -12.81
C SER A 134 6.80 6.09 -11.41
N VAL A 135 6.41 7.29 -11.00
CA VAL A 135 5.65 7.54 -9.78
C VAL A 135 4.41 8.33 -10.15
N GLU A 136 3.25 7.89 -9.67
CA GLU A 136 2.02 8.65 -9.79
C GLU A 136 1.43 8.94 -8.42
N PHE A 137 1.09 10.20 -8.22
CA PHE A 137 0.53 10.66 -6.96
C PHE A 137 -0.98 10.45 -6.93
N ILE A 138 -1.45 9.74 -5.90
CA ILE A 138 -2.87 9.51 -5.67
C ILE A 138 -3.49 10.77 -5.09
N ASN A 139 -4.54 11.27 -5.73
CA ASN A 139 -5.21 12.53 -5.38
C ASN A 139 -6.67 12.34 -4.95
N GLY A 140 -7.14 11.12 -4.85
CA GLY A 140 -8.50 10.81 -4.41
C GLY A 140 -8.74 9.31 -4.29
N GLY A 141 -9.92 8.96 -3.80
CA GLY A 141 -10.33 7.59 -3.61
C GLY A 141 -10.36 7.15 -2.15
N THR A 142 -10.56 5.86 -1.94
CA THR A 142 -10.78 5.29 -0.61
C THR A 142 -10.09 3.94 -0.43
N VAL A 143 -9.82 3.61 0.83
CA VAL A 143 -9.48 2.26 1.30
C VAL A 143 -10.46 1.87 2.38
N GLU A 144 -11.24 0.83 2.16
CA GLU A 144 -12.09 0.21 3.16
C GLU A 144 -11.26 -0.85 3.90
N VAL A 145 -11.13 -0.69 5.21
CA VAL A 145 -10.40 -1.59 6.11
C VAL A 145 -11.41 -2.38 6.91
N THR A 146 -11.35 -3.71 6.80
CA THR A 146 -12.04 -4.62 7.70
C THR A 146 -11.05 -5.58 8.33
N ARG A 147 -11.37 -6.09 9.51
CA ARG A 147 -10.52 -6.97 10.29
C ARG A 147 -11.34 -8.10 10.87
N THR A 148 -10.85 -9.32 10.71
CA THR A 148 -11.42 -10.50 11.37
C THR A 148 -10.47 -10.92 12.46
N SER A 149 -10.91 -10.84 13.72
CA SER A 149 -10.18 -11.33 14.88
C SER A 149 -10.61 -12.77 15.16
N GLU A 150 -9.89 -13.76 14.66
CA GLU A 150 -10.04 -15.15 15.04
C GLU A 150 -8.73 -15.63 15.68
N SER A 151 -8.82 -16.09 16.93
CA SER A 151 -7.75 -16.86 17.60
C SER A 151 -6.37 -16.15 17.69
N TYR A 152 -6.32 -14.92 18.20
CA TYR A 152 -5.08 -14.13 18.39
C TYR A 152 -4.37 -13.67 17.11
N GLU A 153 -4.94 -13.89 15.94
CA GLU A 153 -4.39 -13.45 14.67
C GLU A 153 -5.41 -12.57 13.95
N ASP A 154 -5.06 -11.28 13.80
CA ASP A 154 -5.88 -10.36 13.03
C ASP A 154 -5.59 -10.48 11.54
N VAL A 155 -6.61 -10.81 10.76
CA VAL A 155 -6.57 -10.80 9.31
C VAL A 155 -7.29 -9.58 8.81
N TYR A 156 -6.57 -8.74 8.08
CA TYR A 156 -7.08 -7.53 7.46
C TYR A 156 -7.53 -7.80 6.02
N THR A 157 -8.60 -7.12 5.63
CA THR A 157 -8.98 -6.95 4.23
C THR A 157 -8.91 -5.46 3.90
N LEU A 158 -8.09 -5.11 2.93
CA LEU A 158 -7.98 -3.76 2.38
C LEU A 158 -8.60 -3.75 0.99
N LYS A 159 -9.78 -3.13 0.87
CA LYS A 159 -10.43 -2.92 -0.44
C LYS A 159 -10.17 -1.48 -0.86
N TYR A 160 -9.40 -1.29 -1.92
CA TYR A 160 -8.96 0.02 -2.36
C TYR A 160 -9.53 0.38 -3.72
N SER A 161 -9.89 1.66 -3.85
CA SER A 161 -10.32 2.31 -5.09
C SER A 161 -9.72 3.72 -5.10
N LEU A 162 -8.55 3.84 -5.69
CA LEU A 162 -7.72 5.04 -5.65
C LEU A 162 -7.64 5.68 -7.04
N ASN A 163 -7.57 7.00 -7.07
CA ASN A 163 -7.50 7.78 -8.29
C ASN A 163 -6.14 8.48 -8.37
N ALA A 164 -5.44 8.24 -9.48
CA ALA A 164 -4.32 9.05 -9.94
C ALA A 164 -4.78 9.93 -11.13
N PRO A 165 -4.02 10.96 -11.54
CA PRO A 165 -4.42 11.84 -12.64
C PRO A 165 -4.72 11.12 -13.96
N ALA A 166 -3.98 10.05 -14.28
CA ALA A 166 -4.10 9.34 -15.55
C ALA A 166 -4.80 7.99 -15.46
N ARG A 167 -4.96 7.41 -14.26
CA ARG A 167 -5.47 6.05 -14.10
C ARG A 167 -6.03 5.77 -12.70
N LYS A 168 -6.65 4.61 -12.57
CA LYS A 168 -7.18 4.10 -11.30
C LYS A 168 -6.34 2.93 -10.80
N VAL A 169 -6.33 2.78 -9.47
CA VAL A 169 -5.73 1.64 -8.78
C VAL A 169 -6.82 1.02 -7.91
N THR A 170 -7.28 -0.15 -8.30
CA THR A 170 -8.38 -0.85 -7.61
C THR A 170 -8.02 -2.29 -7.30
N GLY A 171 -8.52 -2.79 -6.20
CA GLY A 171 -8.32 -4.18 -5.82
C GLY A 171 -8.67 -4.46 -4.37
N THR A 172 -8.38 -5.70 -3.98
CA THR A 172 -8.54 -6.18 -2.61
C THR A 172 -7.30 -6.95 -2.19
N TRP A 173 -6.73 -6.56 -1.06
CA TRP A 173 -5.65 -7.28 -0.42
C TRP A 173 -6.15 -7.92 0.88
N VAL A 174 -5.72 -9.14 1.17
CA VAL A 174 -6.08 -9.87 2.40
C VAL A 174 -4.81 -10.43 3.01
N GLY A 175 -4.59 -10.17 4.30
CA GLY A 175 -3.41 -10.68 5.00
C GLY A 175 -3.26 -10.10 6.41
N LYS A 176 -2.11 -10.38 7.02
CA LYS A 176 -1.73 -9.83 8.32
C LYS A 176 -1.00 -8.50 8.15
N LEU A 177 -1.26 -7.56 9.03
CA LEU A 177 -0.53 -6.31 9.15
C LEU A 177 0.23 -6.30 10.49
N ASP A 178 1.41 -6.88 10.49
CA ASP A 178 2.31 -6.86 11.64
C ASP A 178 3.10 -5.53 11.63
N PHE A 179 2.54 -4.51 12.24
CA PHE A 179 3.11 -3.16 12.20
C PHE A 179 4.48 -3.09 12.87
N ILE A 180 5.44 -2.55 12.13
CA ILE A 180 6.72 -2.11 12.67
C ILE A 180 6.48 -0.78 13.40
N ASP A 181 6.84 -0.72 14.66
CA ASP A 181 6.79 0.52 15.44
C ASP A 181 8.02 1.36 15.13
N ALA A 182 7.81 2.50 14.51
CA ALA A 182 8.82 3.51 14.20
C ALA A 182 8.57 4.83 14.96
N THR A 183 7.90 4.75 16.10
CA THR A 183 7.73 5.88 17.02
C THR A 183 9.03 6.11 17.78
N ASP A 184 9.66 7.27 17.63
CA ASP A 184 10.80 7.72 18.41
C ASP A 184 10.37 8.31 19.78
#